data_9afa170661cf45af14154236d30f0001
#
_entry.id   9afa170661cf45af14154236d30f0001
#
_cell.length_a   1.000
_cell.length_b   1.000
_cell.length_c   1.000
_cell.angle_alpha   90.00
_cell.angle_beta   90.00
_cell.angle_gamma   90.00
#
_symmetry.space_group_name_H-M   'P 1'
#
loop_
_entity.id
_entity.type
_entity.pdbx_description
1 polymer ?
#
loop_
_entity_poly.entity_id
_entity_poly.type
_entity_poly.pdbx_seq_one_letter_code
_entity_poly.pdbx_strand_id
1 'polypeptide(L)'
;MSSHCHDEHDHGHGGHSHEGHDHSDDITPALQYSLYQHIKFDDITTLNEATPGSGKSIVKKTWDERMNEQPELESDADEQLLMHIPFTGQVKLHSILIRTSNSESAPRTLKVFINRDDIDFSTASELRPTQEFELSQTSEIQDIGVKRALFGKIQNLTLFVEDNHGEDVSRICYMGFKGDWMQLGKAPTNIIYEAAANPNDHKVKGTSLNQMGSNIGQ
;
A
#
# COMPACT_ATOMS: atom_id res chain seq x y z
N MET A 1 -65.13 16.71 -52.78
CA MET A 1 -64.28 17.80 -52.37
C MET A 1 -63.46 17.31 -51.20
N SER A 2 -62.27 17.52 -51.18
CA SER A 2 -61.12 16.81 -50.62
C SER A 2 -61.29 16.17 -49.25
N SER A 3 -61.19 14.86 -49.21
CA SER A 3 -60.95 14.04 -48.00
C SER A 3 -59.47 13.90 -47.79
N HIS A 4 -59.00 14.31 -46.61
CA HIS A 4 -57.62 14.05 -46.16
C HIS A 4 -57.63 12.91 -45.13
N CYS A 5 -57.01 11.79 -45.49
CA CYS A 5 -56.70 10.70 -44.59
C CYS A 5 -55.55 11.10 -43.71
N HIS A 6 -55.78 11.01 -42.42
CA HIS A 6 -54.73 11.08 -41.42
C HIS A 6 -54.31 9.64 -41.08
N ASP A 7 -53.05 9.26 -41.44
CA ASP A 7 -52.39 8.08 -40.98
C ASP A 7 -51.85 8.34 -39.57
N GLU A 8 -52.44 7.67 -38.59
CA GLU A 8 -51.94 7.64 -37.23
C GLU A 8 -50.83 6.57 -37.15
N HIS A 9 -49.59 7.00 -37.08
CA HIS A 9 -48.48 6.16 -36.72
C HIS A 9 -48.51 5.92 -35.22
N ASP A 10 -48.99 4.75 -34.84
CA ASP A 10 -48.86 4.17 -33.49
C ASP A 10 -47.39 3.84 -33.25
N HIS A 11 -46.66 4.71 -32.51
CA HIS A 11 -45.36 4.44 -32.00
C HIS A 11 -45.47 3.67 -30.67
N GLY A 12 -45.48 2.36 -30.77
CA GLY A 12 -45.31 1.48 -29.62
C GLY A 12 -44.02 1.83 -28.87
N HIS A 13 -44.14 2.46 -27.71
CA HIS A 13 -43.08 2.61 -26.76
C HIS A 13 -42.74 1.23 -26.18
N GLY A 14 -41.71 0.61 -26.75
CA GLY A 14 -41.03 -0.52 -26.14
C GLY A 14 -40.50 -0.08 -24.78
N GLY A 15 -41.06 -0.66 -23.70
CA GLY A 15 -40.57 -0.46 -22.35
C GLY A 15 -39.13 -0.93 -22.27
N HIS A 16 -38.19 0.00 -22.14
CA HIS A 16 -36.83 -0.32 -21.69
C HIS A 16 -36.96 -0.70 -20.24
N SER A 17 -36.90 -2.02 -19.97
CA SER A 17 -36.62 -2.53 -18.66
C SER A 17 -35.24 -1.98 -18.30
N HIS A 18 -35.18 -1.03 -17.38
CA HIS A 18 -33.98 -0.69 -16.67
C HIS A 18 -33.60 -1.94 -15.89
N GLU A 19 -32.73 -2.75 -16.49
CA GLU A 19 -31.96 -3.72 -15.71
C GLU A 19 -31.28 -2.92 -14.63
N GLY A 20 -31.61 -3.25 -13.38
CA GLY A 20 -31.04 -2.59 -12.22
C GLY A 20 -29.52 -2.70 -12.33
N HIS A 21 -28.86 -1.56 -12.52
CA HIS A 21 -27.42 -1.49 -12.39
C HIS A 21 -27.12 -1.90 -10.96
N ASP A 22 -26.51 -3.07 -10.81
CA ASP A 22 -26.01 -3.56 -9.55
C ASP A 22 -24.89 -2.61 -9.10
N HIS A 23 -25.22 -1.77 -8.12
CA HIS A 23 -24.26 -0.84 -7.51
C HIS A 23 -23.23 -1.54 -6.61
N SER A 24 -23.18 -2.86 -6.62
CA SER A 24 -22.15 -3.63 -5.94
C SER A 24 -20.74 -3.33 -6.48
N ASP A 25 -20.64 -2.88 -7.75
CA ASP A 25 -19.38 -2.50 -8.38
C ASP A 25 -18.83 -1.15 -7.87
N ASP A 26 -19.65 -0.29 -7.28
CA ASP A 26 -19.22 1.02 -6.76
C ASP A 26 -18.39 0.91 -5.47
N ILE A 27 -18.43 -0.23 -4.77
CA ILE A 27 -17.60 -0.52 -3.59
C ILE A 27 -16.19 -0.97 -4.01
N THR A 28 -16.05 -1.50 -5.21
CA THR A 28 -14.83 -2.11 -5.74
C THR A 28 -13.62 -1.16 -5.77
N PRO A 29 -13.72 0.14 -6.15
CA PRO A 29 -12.55 1.02 -6.19
C PRO A 29 -11.95 1.29 -4.81
N ALA A 30 -12.75 1.38 -3.76
CA ALA A 30 -12.26 1.61 -2.40
C ALA A 30 -11.53 0.38 -1.85
N LEU A 31 -11.95 -0.82 -2.24
CA LEU A 31 -11.39 -2.10 -1.82
C LEU A 31 -10.28 -2.61 -2.76
N GLN A 32 -10.28 -2.18 -4.02
CA GLN A 32 -9.37 -2.67 -5.06
C GLN A 32 -7.88 -2.55 -4.68
N TYR A 33 -7.52 -1.52 -3.92
CA TYR A 33 -6.16 -1.27 -3.46
C TYR A 33 -5.99 -1.52 -1.97
N SER A 34 -6.95 -2.16 -1.31
CA SER A 34 -6.85 -2.46 0.11
C SER A 34 -5.76 -3.48 0.39
N LEU A 35 -4.85 -3.15 1.29
CA LEU A 35 -3.81 -4.05 1.76
C LEU A 35 -4.27 -4.90 2.96
N TYR A 36 -5.53 -4.85 3.34
CA TYR A 36 -6.08 -5.53 4.52
C TYR A 36 -5.70 -7.02 4.59
N GLN A 37 -5.88 -7.78 3.50
CA GLN A 37 -5.57 -9.21 3.45
C GLN A 37 -4.06 -9.52 3.48
N HIS A 38 -3.24 -8.50 3.33
CA HIS A 38 -1.78 -8.61 3.25
C HIS A 38 -1.07 -8.13 4.50
N ILE A 39 -1.80 -7.82 5.56
CA ILE A 39 -1.27 -7.45 6.87
C ILE A 39 -1.11 -8.72 7.71
N LYS A 40 0.02 -8.87 8.39
CA LYS A 40 0.24 -9.90 9.40
C LYS A 40 -0.31 -9.42 10.73
N PHE A 41 -1.61 -9.51 10.91
CA PHE A 41 -2.29 -8.97 12.09
C PHE A 41 -1.74 -9.46 13.41
N ASP A 42 -1.30 -10.73 13.48
CA ASP A 42 -0.82 -11.30 14.75
C ASP A 42 0.56 -10.78 15.16
N ASP A 43 1.32 -10.27 14.20
CA ASP A 43 2.66 -9.71 14.40
C ASP A 43 2.62 -8.17 14.58
N ILE A 44 1.42 -7.54 14.59
CA ILE A 44 1.31 -6.11 14.92
C ILE A 44 1.66 -5.90 16.38
N THR A 45 2.56 -4.96 16.63
CA THR A 45 2.91 -4.51 17.98
C THR A 45 2.63 -3.01 18.12
N THR A 46 2.16 -2.62 19.29
CA THR A 46 1.91 -1.21 19.63
C THR A 46 2.52 -0.95 21.01
N LEU A 47 3.29 0.10 21.12
CA LEU A 47 3.87 0.55 22.39
C LEU A 47 3.09 1.75 22.89
N ASN A 48 2.95 1.85 24.23
CA ASN A 48 2.18 2.86 24.94
C ASN A 48 0.67 2.79 24.67
N GLU A 49 0.11 1.60 24.43
CA GLU A 49 -1.35 1.42 24.36
C GLU A 49 -1.95 1.16 25.74
N ALA A 50 -3.00 1.89 26.12
CA ALA A 50 -3.70 1.74 27.40
C ALA A 50 -4.37 0.37 27.55
N THR A 51 -4.91 -0.15 26.49
CA THR A 51 -5.49 -1.50 26.44
C THR A 51 -4.66 -2.39 25.53
N PRO A 52 -4.02 -3.45 26.05
CA PRO A 52 -3.19 -4.33 25.25
C PRO A 52 -3.93 -4.93 24.05
N GLY A 53 -3.35 -4.75 22.84
CA GLY A 53 -3.90 -5.20 21.57
C GLY A 53 -4.93 -4.27 20.94
N SER A 54 -5.15 -3.08 21.51
CA SER A 54 -6.05 -2.07 20.93
C SER A 54 -5.54 -1.58 19.56
N GLY A 55 -4.23 -1.36 19.42
CA GLY A 55 -3.62 -1.01 18.14
C GLY A 55 -3.85 -2.06 17.05
N LYS A 56 -3.70 -3.34 17.39
CA LYS A 56 -4.06 -4.44 16.49
C LYS A 56 -5.56 -4.40 16.14
N SER A 57 -6.41 -4.10 17.11
CA SER A 57 -7.86 -4.11 16.92
C SER A 57 -8.35 -3.06 15.94
N ILE A 58 -7.79 -1.84 15.97
CA ILE A 58 -8.18 -0.78 15.03
C ILE A 58 -7.73 -1.05 13.59
N VAL A 59 -6.62 -1.79 13.40
CA VAL A 59 -6.14 -2.22 12.08
C VAL A 59 -6.95 -3.41 11.56
N LYS A 60 -7.49 -4.25 12.45
CA LYS A 60 -8.35 -5.39 12.11
C LYS A 60 -9.77 -5.00 11.70
N LYS A 61 -10.20 -3.77 11.94
CA LYS A 61 -11.51 -3.30 11.46
C LYS A 61 -11.58 -3.42 9.94
N THR A 62 -12.66 -4.03 9.46
CA THR A 62 -12.97 -4.09 8.03
C THR A 62 -13.37 -2.73 7.49
N TRP A 63 -13.48 -2.61 6.16
CA TRP A 63 -13.97 -1.38 5.54
C TRP A 63 -15.36 -0.99 6.03
N ASP A 64 -16.24 -1.95 6.30
CA ASP A 64 -17.61 -1.70 6.79
C ASP A 64 -17.61 -1.21 8.24
N GLU A 65 -16.63 -1.61 9.04
CA GLU A 65 -16.47 -1.23 10.43
C GLU A 65 -15.68 0.07 10.63
N ARG A 66 -15.16 0.67 9.57
CA ARG A 66 -14.27 1.84 9.63
C ARG A 66 -14.86 3.06 10.35
N MET A 67 -16.19 3.15 10.39
CA MET A 67 -16.90 4.24 11.06
C MET A 67 -17.26 3.93 12.52
N ASN A 68 -17.02 2.70 12.99
CA ASN A 68 -17.25 2.32 14.38
C ASN A 68 -16.23 3.01 15.27
N GLU A 69 -16.69 3.63 16.35
CA GLU A 69 -15.80 4.26 17.33
C GLU A 69 -15.02 3.20 18.11
N GLN A 70 -15.69 2.11 18.50
CA GLN A 70 -15.09 1.03 19.26
C GLN A 70 -14.76 -0.20 18.39
N PRO A 71 -13.66 -0.94 18.69
CA PRO A 71 -12.60 -0.61 19.64
C PRO A 71 -11.80 0.61 19.16
N GLU A 72 -11.21 1.36 20.08
CA GLU A 72 -10.26 2.44 19.78
C GLU A 72 -8.89 2.15 20.40
N LEU A 73 -7.85 2.71 19.82
CA LEU A 73 -6.52 2.79 20.39
C LEU A 73 -6.39 4.09 21.15
N GLU A 74 -6.10 3.98 22.44
CA GLU A 74 -5.78 5.09 23.32
C GLU A 74 -4.35 4.91 23.84
N SER A 75 -3.58 6.00 23.93
CA SER A 75 -2.27 5.96 24.57
C SER A 75 -2.40 5.95 26.09
N ASP A 76 -1.40 5.42 26.82
CA ASP A 76 -1.45 5.20 28.27
C ASP A 76 -0.75 6.33 29.05
N ALA A 77 0.55 6.48 28.88
CA ALA A 77 1.36 7.35 29.74
C ALA A 77 1.41 8.80 29.25
N ASP A 78 1.37 9.00 27.96
CA ASP A 78 1.47 10.29 27.26
C ASP A 78 0.77 10.20 25.90
N GLU A 79 0.85 11.26 25.10
CA GLU A 79 0.22 11.34 23.78
C GLU A 79 0.91 10.50 22.69
N GLN A 80 2.10 9.95 22.97
CA GLN A 80 2.88 9.24 21.96
C GLN A 80 2.41 7.81 21.77
N LEU A 81 2.42 7.35 20.52
CA LEU A 81 2.12 5.97 20.14
C LEU A 81 3.12 5.48 19.10
N LEU A 82 3.60 4.26 19.25
CA LEU A 82 4.47 3.62 18.27
C LEU A 82 3.88 2.28 17.82
N MET A 83 3.53 2.16 16.54
CA MET A 83 2.91 0.98 15.96
C MET A 83 3.81 0.36 14.91
N HIS A 84 4.07 -0.93 15.02
CA HIS A 84 4.77 -1.71 13.99
C HIS A 84 3.79 -2.63 13.25
N ILE A 85 3.75 -2.52 11.92
CA ILE A 85 2.79 -3.20 11.05
C ILE A 85 3.52 -3.95 9.95
N PRO A 86 3.68 -5.28 10.09
CA PRO A 86 4.31 -6.12 9.08
C PRO A 86 3.30 -6.59 8.01
N PHE A 87 3.81 -6.79 6.79
CA PHE A 87 3.05 -7.32 5.67
C PHE A 87 3.47 -8.76 5.31
N THR A 88 2.56 -9.50 4.66
CA THR A 88 2.81 -10.89 4.22
C THR A 88 3.76 -11.00 3.03
N GLY A 89 4.05 -9.88 2.38
CA GLY A 89 4.93 -9.78 1.23
C GLY A 89 5.45 -8.36 1.06
N GLN A 90 5.97 -8.06 -0.10
CA GLN A 90 6.40 -6.70 -0.43
C GLN A 90 5.21 -5.90 -0.92
N VAL A 91 5.03 -4.66 -0.41
CA VAL A 91 3.96 -3.76 -0.84
C VAL A 91 4.52 -2.46 -1.40
N LYS A 92 3.77 -1.87 -2.34
CA LYS A 92 3.90 -0.47 -2.74
C LYS A 92 2.76 0.29 -2.08
N LEU A 93 3.06 1.09 -1.08
CA LEU A 93 2.05 1.87 -0.39
C LEU A 93 1.62 3.07 -1.23
N HIS A 94 0.32 3.32 -1.30
CA HIS A 94 -0.27 4.49 -1.96
C HIS A 94 -0.74 5.52 -0.97
N SER A 95 -1.43 5.06 0.09
CA SER A 95 -1.92 5.93 1.15
C SER A 95 -2.16 5.17 2.45
N ILE A 96 -2.23 5.94 3.52
CA ILE A 96 -2.62 5.52 4.86
C ILE A 96 -4.00 6.10 5.12
N LEU A 97 -4.92 5.25 5.57
CA LEU A 97 -6.24 5.66 6.00
C LEU A 97 -6.23 5.75 7.52
N ILE A 98 -6.60 6.88 8.06
CA ILE A 98 -6.68 7.07 9.50
C ILE A 98 -8.00 7.77 9.85
N ARG A 99 -8.67 7.32 10.89
CA ARG A 99 -9.82 7.98 11.49
C ARG A 99 -9.55 8.19 12.96
N THR A 100 -9.72 9.42 13.38
CA THR A 100 -9.55 9.87 14.76
C THR A 100 -10.86 10.46 15.26
N SER A 101 -10.86 11.16 16.38
CA SER A 101 -11.98 11.97 16.85
C SER A 101 -11.80 13.43 16.39
N ASN A 102 -12.85 14.23 16.58
CA ASN A 102 -12.77 15.69 16.43
C ASN A 102 -12.47 16.36 17.79
N SER A 103 -11.64 15.72 18.62
CA SER A 103 -11.21 16.22 19.93
C SER A 103 -9.72 16.54 19.93
N GLU A 104 -9.26 17.16 21.00
CA GLU A 104 -7.84 17.48 21.19
C GLU A 104 -6.95 16.23 21.35
N SER A 105 -7.56 15.04 21.62
CA SER A 105 -6.86 13.75 21.61
C SER A 105 -6.56 13.22 20.21
N ALA A 106 -7.01 13.90 19.14
CA ALA A 106 -6.65 13.52 17.78
C ALA A 106 -5.14 13.68 17.55
N PRO A 107 -4.42 12.67 17.04
CA PRO A 107 -3.04 12.79 16.62
C PRO A 107 -2.84 13.96 15.65
N ARG A 108 -1.74 14.70 15.82
CA ARG A 108 -1.37 15.81 14.93
C ARG A 108 -0.21 15.46 14.03
N THR A 109 0.89 14.99 14.60
CA THR A 109 2.08 14.63 13.84
C THR A 109 2.25 13.13 13.74
N LEU A 110 2.27 12.60 12.51
CA LEU A 110 2.52 11.20 12.20
C LEU A 110 3.83 11.05 11.43
N LYS A 111 4.82 10.40 12.03
CA LYS A 111 6.07 10.02 11.38
C LYS A 111 6.01 8.58 10.91
N VAL A 112 6.47 8.32 9.69
CA VAL A 112 6.44 7.00 9.07
C VAL A 112 7.84 6.54 8.72
N PHE A 113 8.20 5.35 9.21
CA PHE A 113 9.43 4.66 8.89
C PHE A 113 9.10 3.36 8.15
N ILE A 114 9.97 2.95 7.21
CA ILE A 114 9.77 1.72 6.43
C ILE A 114 10.94 0.77 6.66
N ASN A 115 10.63 -0.54 6.70
CA ASN A 115 11.62 -1.61 6.78
C ASN A 115 12.60 -1.45 7.97
N ARG A 116 12.11 -0.98 9.10
CA ARG A 116 12.87 -0.76 10.34
C ARG A 116 12.16 -1.48 11.48
N ASP A 117 12.90 -2.39 12.14
CA ASP A 117 12.41 -3.14 13.30
C ASP A 117 13.04 -2.63 14.62
N ASP A 118 13.98 -1.69 14.50
CA ASP A 118 14.80 -1.12 15.57
C ASP A 118 14.32 0.26 16.06
N ILE A 119 13.10 0.63 15.73
CA ILE A 119 12.53 1.94 16.13
C ILE A 119 11.88 1.81 17.49
N ASP A 120 12.32 2.62 18.43
CA ASP A 120 11.70 2.93 19.70
C ASP A 120 11.34 4.43 19.78
N PHE A 121 10.75 4.90 20.89
CA PHE A 121 10.33 6.30 21.06
C PHE A 121 11.50 7.28 20.93
N SER A 122 12.65 6.96 21.54
CA SER A 122 13.86 7.80 21.45
C SER A 122 14.34 7.90 20.00
N THR A 123 14.48 6.75 19.36
CA THR A 123 14.94 6.65 17.98
C THR A 123 13.93 7.33 17.01
N ALA A 124 12.64 7.16 17.21
CA ALA A 124 11.60 7.77 16.37
C ALA A 124 11.58 9.29 16.48
N SER A 125 11.91 9.84 17.65
CA SER A 125 11.97 11.29 17.87
C SER A 125 13.19 11.93 17.21
N GLU A 126 14.34 11.23 17.20
CA GLU A 126 15.63 11.77 16.73
C GLU A 126 15.85 11.53 15.23
N LEU A 127 15.40 10.39 14.70
CA LEU A 127 15.67 10.00 13.33
C LEU A 127 14.77 10.76 12.35
N ARG A 128 15.34 11.05 11.19
CA ARG A 128 14.55 11.56 10.07
C ARG A 128 13.62 10.46 9.56
N PRO A 129 12.28 10.67 9.60
CA PRO A 129 11.33 9.69 9.07
C PRO A 129 11.44 9.57 7.54
N THR A 130 10.93 8.47 6.98
CA THR A 130 10.74 8.31 5.54
C THR A 130 9.79 9.39 5.02
N GLN A 131 8.72 9.66 5.78
CA GLN A 131 7.80 10.76 5.53
C GLN A 131 7.12 11.15 6.84
N GLU A 132 6.81 12.44 6.96
CA GLU A 132 6.06 13.03 8.07
C GLU A 132 4.78 13.64 7.52
N PHE A 133 3.71 13.55 8.30
CA PHE A 133 2.39 14.08 7.97
C PHE A 133 1.84 14.87 9.13
N GLU A 134 1.22 15.97 8.80
CA GLU A 134 0.36 16.71 9.71
C GLU A 134 -1.09 16.26 9.50
N LEU A 135 -1.72 15.73 10.54
CA LEU A 135 -3.08 15.21 10.53
C LEU A 135 -4.08 16.29 10.90
N SER A 136 -5.25 16.23 10.30
CA SER A 136 -6.34 17.14 10.63
C SER A 136 -7.13 16.62 11.84
N GLN A 137 -7.60 17.53 12.66
CA GLN A 137 -8.54 17.25 13.75
C GLN A 137 -9.94 17.08 13.18
N THR A 138 -10.30 15.83 12.84
CA THR A 138 -11.58 15.49 12.21
C THR A 138 -12.01 14.07 12.55
N SER A 139 -13.31 13.83 12.61
CA SER A 139 -13.89 12.49 12.75
C SER A 139 -14.07 11.74 11.42
N GLU A 140 -13.77 12.41 10.32
CA GLU A 140 -13.80 11.77 9.00
C GLU A 140 -12.55 10.92 8.75
N ILE A 141 -12.64 10.00 7.78
CA ILE A 141 -11.47 9.23 7.36
C ILE A 141 -10.57 10.12 6.53
N GLN A 142 -9.34 10.28 6.99
CA GLN A 142 -8.28 10.95 6.26
C GLN A 142 -7.57 9.92 5.36
N ASP A 143 -7.60 10.12 4.05
CA ASP A 143 -6.84 9.34 3.06
C ASP A 143 -5.54 10.08 2.73
N ILE A 144 -4.45 9.70 3.40
CA ILE A 144 -3.18 10.41 3.39
C ILE A 144 -2.26 9.78 2.36
N GLY A 145 -2.10 10.46 1.20
CA GLY A 145 -1.24 10.00 0.11
C GLY A 145 0.24 10.05 0.45
N VAL A 146 0.96 8.95 0.23
CA VAL A 146 2.42 8.89 0.45
C VAL A 146 3.21 9.27 -0.81
N LYS A 147 4.46 9.67 -0.65
CA LYS A 147 5.42 9.88 -1.76
C LYS A 147 5.82 8.52 -2.33
N ARG A 148 5.09 8.03 -3.35
CA ARG A 148 5.23 6.69 -3.93
C ARG A 148 6.66 6.27 -4.26
N ALA A 149 7.52 7.22 -4.62
CA ALA A 149 8.92 6.97 -4.91
C ALA A 149 9.70 6.42 -3.69
N LEU A 150 9.30 6.81 -2.47
CA LEU A 150 9.91 6.35 -1.23
C LEU A 150 9.28 5.05 -0.73
N PHE A 151 8.01 4.79 -1.08
CA PHE A 151 7.19 3.71 -0.55
C PHE A 151 6.97 2.55 -1.54
N GLY A 152 7.93 2.31 -2.43
CA GLY A 152 7.81 1.31 -3.49
C GLY A 152 8.15 -0.13 -3.09
N LYS A 153 8.84 -0.34 -1.95
CA LYS A 153 9.32 -1.66 -1.52
C LYS A 153 9.27 -1.78 0.01
N ILE A 154 8.09 -2.09 0.53
CA ILE A 154 7.82 -2.13 1.97
C ILE A 154 7.52 -3.55 2.40
N GLN A 155 8.14 -4.03 3.47
CA GLN A 155 7.82 -5.27 4.16
C GLN A 155 7.16 -5.00 5.51
N ASN A 156 7.52 -3.89 6.15
CA ASN A 156 6.88 -3.41 7.37
C ASN A 156 6.85 -1.87 7.40
N LEU A 157 5.90 -1.35 8.17
CA LEU A 157 5.78 0.06 8.50
C LEU A 157 5.92 0.23 10.00
N THR A 158 6.64 1.25 10.43
CA THR A 158 6.59 1.75 11.79
C THR A 158 5.99 3.15 11.77
N LEU A 159 4.89 3.32 12.47
CA LEU A 159 4.12 4.56 12.58
C LEU A 159 4.33 5.14 13.98
N PHE A 160 4.81 6.36 14.04
CA PHE A 160 5.02 7.08 15.28
C PHE A 160 4.13 8.32 15.32
N VAL A 161 3.17 8.31 16.24
CA VAL A 161 2.43 9.51 16.64
C VAL A 161 3.30 10.24 17.63
N GLU A 162 3.74 11.42 17.26
CA GLU A 162 4.67 12.21 18.07
C GLU A 162 3.94 13.11 19.06
N ASP A 163 2.81 13.67 18.63
CA ASP A 163 1.97 14.58 19.41
C ASP A 163 0.51 14.55 18.97
N ASN A 164 -0.34 15.26 19.69
CA ASN A 164 -1.75 15.44 19.38
C ASN A 164 -2.14 16.94 19.41
N HIS A 165 -3.43 17.23 19.40
CA HIS A 165 -3.95 18.60 19.38
C HIS A 165 -4.08 19.27 20.76
N GLY A 166 -3.69 18.60 21.86
CA GLY A 166 -3.60 19.24 23.19
C GLY A 166 -4.12 18.44 24.37
N GLU A 167 -4.51 17.17 24.21
CA GLU A 167 -4.89 16.26 25.30
C GLU A 167 -3.69 15.47 25.83
N ASP A 168 -3.84 14.92 27.04
CA ASP A 168 -2.80 14.08 27.65
C ASP A 168 -2.60 12.74 26.92
N VAL A 169 -3.61 12.27 26.19
CA VAL A 169 -3.59 10.99 25.46
C VAL A 169 -4.05 11.15 24.03
N SER A 170 -3.51 10.33 23.15
CA SER A 170 -3.93 10.24 21.74
C SER A 170 -4.92 9.12 21.52
N ARG A 171 -5.92 9.33 20.61
CA ARG A 171 -6.95 8.34 20.27
C ARG A 171 -7.09 8.14 18.77
N ILE A 172 -7.13 6.88 18.33
CA ILE A 172 -7.31 6.48 16.95
C ILE A 172 -8.41 5.43 16.89
N CYS A 173 -9.42 5.64 16.03
CA CYS A 173 -10.56 4.74 15.88
C CYS A 173 -10.38 3.72 14.75
N TYR A 174 -9.65 4.07 13.69
CA TYR A 174 -9.44 3.19 12.53
C TYR A 174 -8.11 3.49 11.85
N MET A 175 -7.47 2.43 11.37
CA MET A 175 -6.28 2.52 10.53
C MET A 175 -6.31 1.49 9.42
N GLY A 176 -6.05 1.93 8.19
CA GLY A 176 -6.02 1.08 7.01
C GLY A 176 -4.95 1.51 6.03
N PHE A 177 -4.69 0.68 5.03
CA PHE A 177 -3.62 0.90 4.05
C PHE A 177 -4.11 0.58 2.65
N LYS A 178 -3.77 1.43 1.69
CA LYS A 178 -3.99 1.21 0.26
C LYS A 178 -2.66 1.07 -0.47
N GLY A 179 -2.60 0.14 -1.40
CA GLY A 179 -1.40 -0.08 -2.20
C GLY A 179 -1.48 -1.33 -3.05
N ASP A 180 -0.36 -1.67 -3.70
CA ASP A 180 -0.21 -2.90 -4.47
C ASP A 180 0.62 -3.90 -3.66
N TRP A 181 0.13 -5.13 -3.54
CA TRP A 181 0.88 -6.22 -2.95
C TRP A 181 1.65 -7.00 -4.02
N MET A 182 2.86 -7.39 -3.69
CA MET A 182 3.70 -8.25 -4.50
C MET A 182 4.16 -9.43 -3.67
N GLN A 183 3.90 -10.64 -4.14
CA GLN A 183 4.47 -11.82 -3.50
C GLN A 183 6.00 -11.73 -3.57
N LEU A 184 6.68 -11.93 -2.43
CA LEU A 184 8.14 -12.11 -2.44
C LEU A 184 8.42 -13.34 -3.30
N GLY A 185 8.95 -13.12 -4.51
CA GLY A 185 9.32 -14.20 -5.40
C GLY A 185 10.33 -15.09 -4.68
N LYS A 186 10.06 -16.39 -4.59
CA LYS A 186 11.14 -17.36 -4.34
C LYS A 186 12.15 -17.11 -5.45
N ALA A 187 13.40 -16.82 -5.07
CA ALA A 187 14.48 -16.79 -6.05
C ALA A 187 14.37 -18.08 -6.89
N PRO A 188 14.43 -17.99 -8.22
CA PRO A 188 14.33 -19.19 -9.05
C PRO A 188 15.39 -20.17 -8.57
N THR A 189 14.95 -21.33 -8.09
CA THR A 189 15.82 -22.38 -7.53
C THR A 189 16.75 -23.00 -8.58
N ASN A 190 16.52 -22.67 -9.86
CA ASN A 190 17.35 -23.05 -10.98
C ASN A 190 17.64 -21.81 -11.83
N ILE A 191 18.70 -21.09 -11.51
CA ILE A 191 19.38 -20.26 -12.49
C ILE A 191 20.23 -21.21 -13.31
N ILE A 192 19.67 -21.79 -14.36
CA ILE A 192 20.46 -22.45 -15.40
C ILE A 192 21.18 -21.31 -16.11
N TYR A 193 22.44 -21.09 -15.75
CA TYR A 193 23.34 -20.30 -16.57
C TYR A 193 23.59 -21.10 -17.86
N GLU A 194 22.75 -20.94 -18.87
CA GLU A 194 23.10 -21.25 -20.24
C GLU A 194 24.12 -20.24 -20.76
N ALA A 195 25.30 -20.27 -20.21
CA ALA A 195 26.44 -19.57 -20.73
C ALA A 195 27.61 -20.53 -20.84
N ALA A 196 27.38 -21.65 -21.46
CA ALA A 196 28.48 -22.34 -22.12
C ALA A 196 28.72 -21.59 -23.45
N ALA A 197 29.66 -20.66 -23.45
CA ALA A 197 30.16 -20.07 -24.67
C ALA A 197 30.60 -21.22 -25.59
N ASN A 198 29.86 -21.45 -26.66
CA ASN A 198 30.24 -22.42 -27.65
C ASN A 198 31.49 -21.90 -28.37
N PRO A 199 32.69 -22.56 -28.22
CA PRO A 199 33.92 -22.07 -28.84
C PRO A 199 33.88 -22.02 -30.37
N ASN A 200 32.82 -22.57 -30.98
CA ASN A 200 32.64 -22.60 -32.45
C ASN A 200 31.95 -21.34 -33.00
N ASP A 201 31.43 -20.45 -32.18
CA ASP A 201 30.73 -19.24 -32.69
C ASP A 201 31.70 -18.08 -33.02
N HIS A 202 32.99 -18.23 -32.70
CA HIS A 202 34.02 -17.29 -33.10
C HIS A 202 34.91 -17.82 -34.19
N LYS A 203 34.34 -18.18 -35.32
CA LYS A 203 35.12 -18.30 -36.56
C LYS A 203 35.45 -16.91 -37.08
N VAL A 204 36.62 -16.40 -36.70
CA VAL A 204 37.22 -15.22 -37.31
C VAL A 204 37.56 -15.57 -38.74
N LYS A 205 36.76 -15.13 -39.71
CA LYS A 205 37.09 -15.17 -41.12
C LYS A 205 38.29 -14.24 -41.36
N GLY A 206 39.43 -14.84 -41.76
CA GLY A 206 40.51 -14.09 -42.42
C GLY A 206 41.76 -13.83 -41.58
N THR A 207 42.57 -14.84 -41.39
CA THR A 207 44.05 -14.72 -41.41
C THR A 207 44.63 -16.00 -41.96
N SER A 208 44.57 -16.16 -43.27
CA SER A 208 45.48 -17.03 -43.98
C SER A 208 46.81 -16.32 -44.10
N LEU A 209 47.70 -16.50 -43.13
CA LEU A 209 49.11 -16.14 -43.28
C LEU A 209 49.74 -17.15 -44.23
N ASN A 210 50.11 -16.65 -45.41
CA ASN A 210 50.92 -17.29 -46.39
C ASN A 210 52.14 -17.92 -45.74
N GLN A 211 52.18 -19.26 -45.74
CA GLN A 211 53.39 -20.04 -45.66
C GLN A 211 54.04 -20.02 -47.05
N MET A 212 54.82 -18.99 -47.31
CA MET A 212 55.81 -19.07 -48.41
C MET A 212 57.05 -19.73 -47.79
N GLY A 213 57.22 -20.97 -48.17
CA GLY A 213 58.44 -21.70 -47.96
C GLY A 213 59.58 -21.06 -48.77
N SER A 214 60.67 -20.72 -48.14
CA SER A 214 61.95 -20.53 -48.77
C SER A 214 62.78 -21.78 -48.64
N ASN A 215 62.80 -22.57 -49.73
CA ASN A 215 63.83 -23.56 -50.01
C ASN A 215 65.07 -22.78 -50.53
N ILE A 216 66.20 -22.82 -49.81
CA ILE A 216 67.54 -22.55 -50.29
C ILE A 216 68.38 -23.65 -49.62
N GLY A 217 68.87 -24.62 -50.26
CA GLY A 217 69.82 -25.02 -51.28
C GLY A 217 71.17 -25.29 -50.65
N GLN A 218 71.58 -26.51 -50.75
CA GLN A 218 72.87 -27.18 -50.61
C GLN A 218 73.25 -27.60 -49.22
#